data_6e2b6821bc630221ffe45be7c21c7ed8
#
_entry.id   6e2b6821bc630221ffe45be7c21c7ed8
#
_cell.length_a   1.000
_cell.length_b   1.000
_cell.length_c   1.000
_cell.angle_alpha   90.00
_cell.angle_beta   90.00
_cell.angle_gamma   90.00
#
_symmetry.space_group_name_H-M   'P 1'
#
loop_
_entity.id
_entity.type
_entity.pdbx_description
1 polymer ?
#
loop_
_entity_poly.entity_id
_entity_poly.type
_entity_poly.pdbx_seq_one_letter_code
_entity_poly.pdbx_strand_id
1 'polypeptide(L)'
;MEKDYSESVKALQPEVEQLLASGQLRAALDKLHGLEKKTRAAADLWSTSQLLESMVDACGAASEWVMLEQEVAAMSKKHGQLKQAIAKMVQRAMTYVDKTPDEQSRIELIDALRTVTEGKIHVEVERARLTRMRVAVYEAHGQITEACDTLQEIQVETYGSMDRREKTDFILEQMRLCLAKRDYIRLAIISHKINPKYFQRDDTEDLKLRFYELMIQYDLHEGNYLEVSRHYNQIYTTKSISEDAAKWPGVLQNILLYLVLSPFDNEQSDMLHRVQRDHNLEKLELCTRLAKGFTTMELTRWPAVESVYGPEFRKTDVFSAQTDDGAARWMTLRDRVIEHNIRVIAKYYTRATITRLTELLDLGADDVEAFLSRAVVAGTIYARVDRPAGA
;
A
#
# COMPACT_ATOMS: atom_id res chain seq x y z
N MET A 1 -42.95 30.30 -2.60
CA MET A 1 -43.51 28.94 -2.63
C MET A 1 -42.72 28.18 -3.66
N GLU A 2 -41.93 27.19 -3.24
CA GLU A 2 -41.27 26.25 -4.12
C GLU A 2 -42.37 25.50 -4.87
N LYS A 3 -42.31 25.51 -6.20
CA LYS A 3 -43.28 24.75 -7.01
C LYS A 3 -42.77 23.31 -7.03
N ASP A 4 -43.54 22.42 -6.42
CA ASP A 4 -43.31 20.98 -6.49
C ASP A 4 -43.80 20.43 -7.85
N TYR A 5 -42.89 19.77 -8.56
CA TYR A 5 -43.16 19.12 -9.87
C TYR A 5 -43.22 17.60 -9.77
N SER A 6 -43.25 17.02 -8.56
CA SER A 6 -43.23 15.56 -8.35
C SER A 6 -44.36 14.82 -9.06
N GLU A 7 -45.56 15.39 -9.08
CA GLU A 7 -46.69 14.82 -9.83
C GLU A 7 -46.47 14.84 -11.35
N SER A 8 -45.88 15.96 -11.85
CA SER A 8 -45.57 16.10 -13.28
C SER A 8 -44.48 15.10 -13.72
N VAL A 9 -43.52 14.82 -12.89
CA VAL A 9 -42.47 13.80 -13.14
C VAL A 9 -43.08 12.41 -13.18
N LYS A 10 -43.96 12.06 -12.20
CA LYS A 10 -44.66 10.78 -12.18
C LYS A 10 -45.56 10.57 -13.39
N ALA A 11 -46.24 11.63 -13.84
CA ALA A 11 -47.12 11.56 -15.03
C ALA A 11 -46.30 11.40 -16.32
N LEU A 12 -45.07 11.94 -16.38
CA LEU A 12 -44.21 11.82 -17.57
C LEU A 12 -43.57 10.43 -17.73
N GLN A 13 -43.30 9.73 -16.63
CA GLN A 13 -42.60 8.43 -16.66
C GLN A 13 -43.23 7.40 -17.61
N PRO A 14 -44.57 7.13 -17.55
CA PRO A 14 -45.15 6.13 -18.45
C PRO A 14 -45.12 6.57 -19.93
N GLU A 15 -45.18 7.87 -20.24
CA GLU A 15 -45.04 8.37 -21.60
C GLU A 15 -43.60 8.15 -22.13
N VAL A 16 -42.60 8.36 -21.29
CA VAL A 16 -41.20 8.11 -21.62
C VAL A 16 -40.95 6.63 -21.87
N GLU A 17 -41.51 5.76 -21.03
CA GLU A 17 -41.41 4.30 -21.19
C GLU A 17 -42.06 3.83 -22.52
N GLN A 18 -43.22 4.36 -22.91
CA GLN A 18 -43.86 4.07 -24.19
C GLN A 18 -42.99 4.52 -25.38
N LEU A 19 -42.39 5.70 -25.31
CA LEU A 19 -41.48 6.20 -26.36
C LEU A 19 -40.22 5.35 -26.47
N LEU A 20 -39.67 4.90 -25.36
CA LEU A 20 -38.52 4.00 -25.35
C LEU A 20 -38.86 2.63 -25.93
N ALA A 21 -40.02 2.08 -25.56
CA ALA A 21 -40.51 0.82 -26.12
C ALA A 21 -40.75 0.90 -27.65
N SER A 22 -41.08 2.09 -28.18
CA SER A 22 -41.22 2.33 -29.62
C SER A 22 -39.91 2.72 -30.34
N GLY A 23 -38.75 2.73 -29.61
CA GLY A 23 -37.45 3.08 -30.17
C GLY A 23 -37.24 4.57 -30.44
N GLN A 24 -38.12 5.43 -29.89
CA GLN A 24 -38.05 6.89 -30.10
C GLN A 24 -37.27 7.61 -28.97
N LEU A 25 -35.98 7.25 -28.78
CA LEU A 25 -35.15 7.78 -27.70
C LEU A 25 -35.06 9.32 -27.73
N ARG A 26 -34.84 9.93 -28.88
CA ARG A 26 -34.74 11.40 -29.01
C ARG A 26 -36.03 12.11 -28.56
N ALA A 27 -37.18 11.61 -28.94
CA ALA A 27 -38.46 12.19 -28.50
C ALA A 27 -38.70 12.06 -27.00
N ALA A 28 -38.22 10.96 -26.40
CA ALA A 28 -38.25 10.76 -24.96
C ALA A 28 -37.34 11.78 -24.24
N LEU A 29 -36.10 11.98 -24.72
CA LEU A 29 -35.17 12.94 -24.18
C LEU A 29 -35.66 14.39 -24.30
N ASP A 30 -36.28 14.75 -25.45
CA ASP A 30 -36.85 16.11 -25.63
C ASP A 30 -37.94 16.42 -24.60
N LYS A 31 -38.80 15.45 -24.27
CA LYS A 31 -39.81 15.63 -23.23
C LYS A 31 -39.18 15.78 -21.84
N LEU A 32 -38.19 14.95 -21.52
CA LEU A 32 -37.42 15.06 -20.28
C LEU A 32 -36.72 16.40 -20.13
N HIS A 33 -36.07 16.89 -21.19
CA HIS A 33 -35.46 18.22 -21.23
C HIS A 33 -36.45 19.38 -21.03
N GLY A 34 -37.64 19.25 -21.61
CA GLY A 34 -38.72 20.25 -21.47
C GLY A 34 -39.16 20.42 -20.02
N LEU A 35 -39.27 19.32 -19.25
CA LEU A 35 -39.61 19.35 -17.85
C LEU A 35 -38.44 19.70 -16.96
N GLU A 36 -37.23 19.19 -17.23
CA GLU A 36 -35.98 19.52 -16.51
C GLU A 36 -35.73 21.03 -16.46
N LYS A 37 -35.92 21.74 -17.56
CA LYS A 37 -35.76 23.18 -17.60
C LYS A 37 -36.66 23.92 -16.60
N LYS A 38 -37.90 23.42 -16.40
CA LYS A 38 -38.86 23.98 -15.43
C LYS A 38 -38.48 23.66 -13.98
N THR A 39 -38.13 22.40 -13.70
CA THR A 39 -37.76 21.95 -12.37
C THR A 39 -36.47 22.59 -11.90
N ARG A 40 -35.47 22.73 -12.78
CA ARG A 40 -34.22 23.41 -12.51
C ARG A 40 -34.43 24.90 -12.21
N ALA A 41 -35.26 25.59 -13.00
CA ALA A 41 -35.60 26.99 -12.75
C ALA A 41 -36.36 27.20 -11.43
N ALA A 42 -37.13 26.21 -10.98
CA ALA A 42 -37.83 26.21 -9.71
C ALA A 42 -36.95 25.74 -8.54
N ALA A 43 -35.70 25.32 -8.79
CA ALA A 43 -34.77 24.73 -7.82
C ALA A 43 -35.33 23.46 -7.10
N ASP A 44 -36.25 22.74 -7.75
CA ASP A 44 -36.79 21.47 -7.22
C ASP A 44 -35.76 20.36 -7.40
N LEU A 45 -35.06 20.05 -6.30
CA LEU A 45 -33.98 19.09 -6.28
C LEU A 45 -34.46 17.66 -6.58
N TRP A 46 -35.58 17.25 -5.99
CA TRP A 46 -36.08 15.89 -6.15
C TRP A 46 -36.47 15.61 -7.61
N SER A 47 -37.33 16.47 -8.16
CA SER A 47 -37.81 16.33 -9.54
C SER A 47 -36.67 16.44 -10.56
N THR A 48 -35.74 17.38 -10.36
CA THR A 48 -34.56 17.53 -11.27
C THR A 48 -33.67 16.28 -11.20
N SER A 49 -33.41 15.72 -10.01
CA SER A 49 -32.61 14.51 -9.87
C SER A 49 -33.24 13.33 -10.60
N GLN A 50 -34.53 13.10 -10.38
CA GLN A 50 -35.27 12.02 -11.05
C GLN A 50 -35.24 12.13 -12.59
N LEU A 51 -35.40 13.34 -13.11
CA LEU A 51 -35.34 13.57 -14.55
C LEU A 51 -33.95 13.30 -15.13
N LEU A 52 -32.89 13.74 -14.45
CA LEU A 52 -31.50 13.48 -14.89
C LEU A 52 -31.17 11.98 -14.81
N GLU A 53 -31.59 11.28 -13.76
CA GLU A 53 -31.45 9.82 -13.66
C GLU A 53 -32.24 9.12 -14.78
N SER A 54 -33.47 9.56 -15.08
CA SER A 54 -34.30 8.99 -16.17
C SER A 54 -33.67 9.20 -17.54
N MET A 55 -32.99 10.33 -17.81
CA MET A 55 -32.24 10.55 -19.04
C MET A 55 -31.08 9.55 -19.21
N VAL A 56 -30.33 9.32 -18.12
CA VAL A 56 -29.26 8.32 -18.11
C VAL A 56 -29.81 6.92 -18.35
N ASP A 57 -30.92 6.57 -17.67
CA ASP A 57 -31.58 5.27 -17.82
C ASP A 57 -32.11 5.06 -19.23
N ALA A 58 -32.72 6.08 -19.85
CA ALA A 58 -33.23 6.03 -21.22
C ALA A 58 -32.09 5.73 -22.22
N CYS A 59 -30.97 6.43 -22.11
CA CYS A 59 -29.79 6.19 -22.98
C CYS A 59 -29.19 4.79 -22.72
N GLY A 60 -29.06 4.40 -21.45
CA GLY A 60 -28.49 3.11 -21.06
C GLY A 60 -29.36 1.93 -21.48
N ALA A 61 -30.68 2.04 -21.37
CA ALA A 61 -31.63 1.01 -21.81
C ALA A 61 -31.64 0.86 -23.36
N ALA A 62 -31.42 1.96 -24.07
CA ALA A 62 -31.33 1.95 -25.54
C ALA A 62 -29.92 1.51 -26.02
N SER A 63 -28.95 1.31 -25.12
CA SER A 63 -27.54 1.03 -25.43
C SER A 63 -26.85 2.10 -26.29
N GLU A 64 -27.32 3.35 -26.20
CA GLU A 64 -26.81 4.48 -26.95
C GLU A 64 -25.75 5.24 -26.10
N TRP A 65 -24.56 4.66 -26.01
CA TRP A 65 -23.46 5.12 -25.13
C TRP A 65 -22.96 6.51 -25.45
N VAL A 66 -22.76 6.82 -26.73
CA VAL A 66 -22.33 8.14 -27.19
C VAL A 66 -23.36 9.21 -26.82
N MET A 67 -24.65 8.89 -26.91
CA MET A 67 -25.72 9.82 -26.52
C MET A 67 -25.74 10.02 -25.01
N LEU A 68 -25.49 8.96 -24.22
CA LEU A 68 -25.36 9.04 -22.77
C LEU A 68 -24.24 10.00 -22.36
N GLU A 69 -23.05 9.88 -22.97
CA GLU A 69 -21.93 10.76 -22.72
C GLU A 69 -22.26 12.23 -23.04
N GLN A 70 -22.88 12.47 -24.19
CA GLN A 70 -23.30 13.80 -24.62
C GLN A 70 -24.32 14.42 -23.67
N GLU A 71 -25.32 13.64 -23.24
CA GLU A 71 -26.34 14.09 -22.30
C GLU A 71 -25.75 14.44 -20.93
N VAL A 72 -24.94 13.58 -20.36
CA VAL A 72 -24.29 13.82 -19.07
C VAL A 72 -23.40 15.08 -19.16
N ALA A 73 -22.62 15.23 -20.22
CA ALA A 73 -21.78 16.39 -20.43
C ALA A 73 -22.60 17.69 -20.61
N ALA A 74 -23.70 17.63 -21.39
CA ALA A 74 -24.57 18.77 -21.61
C ALA A 74 -25.29 19.21 -20.33
N MET A 75 -25.86 18.25 -19.56
CA MET A 75 -26.58 18.53 -18.32
C MET A 75 -25.65 19.11 -17.25
N SER A 76 -24.40 18.65 -17.17
CA SER A 76 -23.43 19.11 -16.18
C SER A 76 -22.95 20.56 -16.42
N LYS A 77 -23.07 21.06 -17.66
CA LYS A 77 -22.66 22.42 -18.08
C LYS A 77 -23.80 23.45 -18.05
N LYS A 78 -25.06 23.01 -17.87
CA LYS A 78 -26.19 23.93 -17.85
C LYS A 78 -26.11 24.90 -16.68
N HIS A 79 -26.30 26.18 -16.98
CA HIS A 79 -26.34 27.23 -15.97
C HIS A 79 -27.48 27.01 -14.97
N GLY A 80 -27.17 27.18 -13.67
CA GLY A 80 -28.17 26.99 -12.60
C GLY A 80 -28.47 25.52 -12.27
N GLN A 81 -27.70 24.56 -12.78
CA GLN A 81 -27.91 23.14 -12.45
C GLN A 81 -27.59 22.84 -10.98
N LEU A 82 -28.43 22.01 -10.38
CA LEU A 82 -28.34 21.67 -8.99
C LEU A 82 -27.21 20.68 -8.73
N LYS A 83 -26.26 21.03 -7.84
CA LYS A 83 -25.05 20.22 -7.57
C LYS A 83 -25.36 18.79 -7.15
N GLN A 84 -26.35 18.60 -6.28
CA GLN A 84 -26.76 17.28 -5.82
C GLN A 84 -27.45 16.46 -6.93
N ALA A 85 -28.15 17.10 -7.83
CA ALA A 85 -28.75 16.43 -8.98
C ALA A 85 -27.68 15.95 -9.98
N ILE A 86 -26.61 16.72 -10.19
CA ILE A 86 -25.44 16.27 -10.96
C ILE A 86 -24.78 15.06 -10.30
N ALA A 87 -24.60 15.08 -8.98
CA ALA A 87 -23.99 13.95 -8.27
C ALA A 87 -24.79 12.67 -8.47
N LYS A 88 -26.12 12.71 -8.31
CA LYS A 88 -26.99 11.55 -8.56
C LYS A 88 -26.94 11.08 -10.01
N MET A 89 -26.94 12.02 -10.97
CA MET A 89 -26.81 11.70 -12.39
C MET A 89 -25.49 10.95 -12.68
N VAL A 90 -24.37 11.43 -12.14
CA VAL A 90 -23.07 10.77 -12.30
C VAL A 90 -23.07 9.40 -11.64
N GLN A 91 -23.58 9.29 -10.39
CA GLN A 91 -23.68 8.01 -9.69
C GLN A 91 -24.52 7.00 -10.49
N ARG A 92 -25.64 7.46 -11.10
CA ARG A 92 -26.47 6.62 -11.97
C ARG A 92 -25.72 6.20 -13.22
N ALA A 93 -25.02 7.10 -13.88
CA ALA A 93 -24.22 6.81 -15.07
C ALA A 93 -23.10 5.80 -14.79
N MET A 94 -22.47 5.87 -13.63
CA MET A 94 -21.46 4.90 -13.19
C MET A 94 -21.99 3.46 -13.14
N THR A 95 -23.27 3.25 -12.85
CA THR A 95 -23.87 1.89 -12.85
C THR A 95 -23.97 1.26 -14.24
N TYR A 96 -23.79 2.05 -15.28
CA TYR A 96 -23.80 1.59 -16.67
C TYR A 96 -22.40 1.27 -17.22
N VAL A 97 -21.33 1.68 -16.53
CA VAL A 97 -19.94 1.42 -16.96
C VAL A 97 -19.68 -0.09 -17.18
N ASP A 98 -20.19 -0.94 -16.29
CA ASP A 98 -20.01 -2.40 -16.42
C ASP A 98 -21.01 -3.06 -17.39
N LYS A 99 -21.96 -2.30 -17.95
CA LYS A 99 -22.96 -2.78 -18.93
C LYS A 99 -22.60 -2.44 -20.36
N THR A 100 -21.49 -1.74 -20.59
CA THR A 100 -20.99 -1.42 -21.94
C THR A 100 -20.62 -2.70 -22.69
N PRO A 101 -20.86 -2.77 -24.00
CA PRO A 101 -20.67 -3.99 -24.79
C PRO A 101 -19.20 -4.34 -25.01
N ASP A 102 -18.34 -3.37 -25.05
CA ASP A 102 -16.91 -3.49 -25.35
C ASP A 102 -16.07 -2.58 -24.46
N GLU A 103 -14.78 -2.89 -24.39
CA GLU A 103 -13.83 -2.18 -23.55
C GLU A 103 -13.62 -0.73 -24.02
N GLN A 104 -13.68 -0.48 -25.33
CA GLN A 104 -13.50 0.87 -25.89
C GLN A 104 -14.63 1.79 -25.42
N SER A 105 -15.88 1.37 -25.55
CA SER A 105 -17.05 2.13 -25.06
C SER A 105 -16.99 2.33 -23.54
N ARG A 106 -16.47 1.34 -22.81
CA ARG A 106 -16.25 1.46 -21.36
C ARG A 106 -15.25 2.58 -21.04
N ILE A 107 -14.14 2.62 -21.75
CA ILE A 107 -13.10 3.63 -21.59
C ILE A 107 -13.64 5.01 -21.90
N GLU A 108 -14.35 5.17 -23.04
CA GLU A 108 -14.92 6.43 -23.47
C GLU A 108 -15.92 6.97 -22.44
N LEU A 109 -16.81 6.12 -21.93
CA LEU A 109 -17.76 6.50 -20.89
C LEU A 109 -17.06 6.92 -19.58
N ILE A 110 -16.03 6.17 -19.13
CA ILE A 110 -15.24 6.54 -17.95
C ILE A 110 -14.58 7.89 -18.14
N ASP A 111 -13.93 8.13 -19.27
CA ASP A 111 -13.20 9.36 -19.54
C ASP A 111 -14.15 10.57 -19.71
N ALA A 112 -15.34 10.36 -20.30
CA ALA A 112 -16.39 11.37 -20.35
C ALA A 112 -16.88 11.75 -18.94
N LEU A 113 -17.15 10.76 -18.08
CA LEU A 113 -17.56 10.99 -16.69
C LEU A 113 -16.44 11.64 -15.85
N ARG A 114 -15.16 11.27 -16.06
CA ARG A 114 -14.02 11.92 -15.43
C ARG A 114 -13.94 13.40 -15.83
N THR A 115 -14.14 13.72 -17.11
CA THR A 115 -14.17 15.09 -17.60
C THR A 115 -15.31 15.90 -16.98
N VAL A 116 -16.49 15.30 -16.83
CA VAL A 116 -17.67 15.93 -16.21
C VAL A 116 -17.45 16.24 -14.72
N THR A 117 -16.71 15.40 -14.02
CA THR A 117 -16.45 15.51 -12.57
C THR A 117 -15.25 16.38 -12.24
N GLU A 118 -14.46 16.79 -13.23
CA GLU A 118 -13.24 17.57 -13.04
C GLU A 118 -13.47 18.91 -12.32
N GLY A 119 -12.69 19.17 -11.26
CA GLY A 119 -12.74 20.41 -10.49
C GLY A 119 -14.01 20.64 -9.67
N LYS A 120 -14.90 19.67 -9.58
CA LYS A 120 -16.18 19.80 -8.87
C LYS A 120 -16.16 19.07 -7.52
N ILE A 121 -16.13 19.82 -6.41
CA ILE A 121 -16.06 19.30 -5.04
C ILE A 121 -17.24 18.34 -4.71
N HIS A 122 -18.43 18.62 -5.24
CA HIS A 122 -19.63 17.85 -4.94
C HIS A 122 -19.70 16.45 -5.60
N VAL A 123 -18.73 16.11 -6.45
CA VAL A 123 -18.58 14.81 -7.15
C VAL A 123 -17.12 14.31 -7.06
N GLU A 124 -16.39 14.74 -6.04
CA GLU A 124 -14.98 14.35 -5.86
C GLU A 124 -14.82 12.85 -5.58
N VAL A 125 -15.78 12.24 -4.84
CA VAL A 125 -15.77 10.82 -4.53
C VAL A 125 -16.01 9.98 -5.80
N GLU A 126 -16.98 10.39 -6.61
CA GLU A 126 -17.28 9.77 -7.90
C GLU A 126 -16.08 9.87 -8.84
N ARG A 127 -15.39 11.01 -8.85
CA ARG A 127 -14.15 11.18 -9.62
C ARG A 127 -13.07 10.20 -9.19
N ALA A 128 -12.86 10.01 -7.90
CA ALA A 128 -11.89 9.06 -7.39
C ALA A 128 -12.22 7.62 -7.82
N ARG A 129 -13.48 7.23 -7.70
CA ARG A 129 -13.95 5.90 -8.10
C ARG A 129 -13.80 5.67 -9.60
N LEU A 130 -14.17 6.64 -10.44
CA LEU A 130 -14.00 6.60 -11.89
C LEU A 130 -12.51 6.50 -12.28
N THR A 131 -11.65 7.26 -11.60
CA THR A 131 -10.21 7.19 -11.82
C THR A 131 -9.67 5.81 -11.49
N ARG A 132 -10.14 5.18 -10.39
CA ARG A 132 -9.77 3.80 -10.04
C ARG A 132 -10.23 2.79 -11.11
N MET A 133 -11.43 2.97 -11.68
CA MET A 133 -11.89 2.14 -12.80
C MET A 133 -11.00 2.29 -14.03
N ARG A 134 -10.58 3.52 -14.34
CA ARG A 134 -9.67 3.79 -15.47
C ARG A 134 -8.29 3.16 -15.26
N VAL A 135 -7.77 3.26 -14.05
CA VAL A 135 -6.52 2.64 -13.63
C VAL A 135 -6.54 1.14 -13.79
N ALA A 136 -7.64 0.48 -13.41
CA ALA A 136 -7.80 -0.97 -13.60
C ALA A 136 -7.69 -1.39 -15.08
N VAL A 137 -8.19 -0.56 -15.99
CA VAL A 137 -8.02 -0.79 -17.45
C VAL A 137 -6.55 -0.65 -17.86
N TYR A 138 -5.84 0.38 -17.40
CA TYR A 138 -4.40 0.53 -17.68
C TYR A 138 -3.59 -0.66 -17.19
N GLU A 139 -3.89 -1.16 -15.98
CA GLU A 139 -3.22 -2.34 -15.43
C GLU A 139 -3.49 -3.60 -16.24
N ALA A 140 -4.73 -3.82 -16.69
CA ALA A 140 -5.08 -4.95 -17.56
C ALA A 140 -4.27 -4.95 -18.86
N HIS A 141 -3.89 -3.78 -19.35
CA HIS A 141 -3.02 -3.61 -20.53
C HIS A 141 -1.51 -3.59 -20.18
N GLY A 142 -1.13 -3.78 -18.93
CA GLY A 142 0.27 -3.72 -18.49
C GLY A 142 0.89 -2.31 -18.46
N GLN A 143 0.07 -1.27 -18.57
CA GLN A 143 0.49 0.14 -18.59
C GLN A 143 0.60 0.67 -17.14
N ILE A 144 1.57 0.14 -16.39
CA ILE A 144 1.74 0.45 -14.95
C ILE A 144 2.11 1.92 -14.72
N THR A 145 2.88 2.52 -15.62
CA THR A 145 3.30 3.92 -15.49
C THR A 145 2.11 4.85 -15.60
N GLU A 146 1.29 4.67 -16.62
CA GLU A 146 0.06 5.44 -16.86
C GLU A 146 -0.97 5.22 -15.73
N ALA A 147 -1.10 3.99 -15.26
CA ALA A 147 -1.95 3.64 -14.12
C ALA A 147 -1.53 4.41 -12.86
N CYS A 148 -0.23 4.38 -12.55
CA CYS A 148 0.33 5.08 -11.39
C CYS A 148 0.14 6.60 -11.51
N ASP A 149 0.52 7.20 -12.64
CA ASP A 149 0.43 8.65 -12.82
C ASP A 149 -1.02 9.14 -12.77
N THR A 150 -1.94 8.40 -13.40
CA THR A 150 -3.39 8.72 -13.37
C THR A 150 -3.97 8.65 -11.95
N LEU A 151 -3.58 7.64 -11.15
CA LEU A 151 -4.09 7.51 -9.77
C LEU A 151 -3.51 8.60 -8.85
N GLN A 152 -2.30 9.07 -9.12
CA GLN A 152 -1.63 10.14 -8.37
C GLN A 152 -2.26 11.52 -8.56
N GLU A 153 -3.05 11.75 -9.63
CA GLU A 153 -3.79 13.00 -9.81
C GLU A 153 -4.81 13.26 -8.69
N ILE A 154 -5.25 12.20 -8.01
CA ILE A 154 -6.31 12.26 -7.01
C ILE A 154 -5.72 12.35 -5.61
N GLN A 155 -6.11 13.37 -4.86
CA GLN A 155 -5.67 13.61 -3.48
C GLN A 155 -6.83 13.37 -2.51
N VAL A 156 -7.17 12.09 -2.30
CA VAL A 156 -8.32 11.68 -1.47
C VAL A 156 -8.24 12.12 -0.02
N GLU A 157 -7.05 12.44 0.48
CA GLU A 157 -6.85 12.97 1.82
C GLU A 157 -7.62 14.27 2.08
N THR A 158 -7.84 15.08 1.02
CA THR A 158 -8.55 16.35 1.11
C THR A 158 -10.08 16.19 1.02
N TYR A 159 -10.58 15.03 0.61
CA TYR A 159 -12.01 14.82 0.36
C TYR A 159 -12.79 14.70 1.66
N GLY A 160 -13.68 15.65 1.94
CA GLY A 160 -14.46 15.66 3.17
C GLY A 160 -15.54 14.57 3.23
N SER A 161 -16.15 14.28 2.09
CA SER A 161 -17.31 13.40 1.95
C SER A 161 -17.00 11.91 1.80
N MET A 162 -15.74 11.56 1.53
CA MET A 162 -15.31 10.16 1.36
C MET A 162 -15.12 9.46 2.71
N ASP A 163 -15.59 8.21 2.83
CA ASP A 163 -15.37 7.40 4.02
C ASP A 163 -13.88 7.14 4.29
N ARG A 164 -13.51 7.09 5.57
CA ARG A 164 -12.11 6.94 5.97
C ARG A 164 -11.51 5.62 5.52
N ARG A 165 -12.30 4.55 5.52
CA ARG A 165 -11.85 3.24 5.04
C ARG A 165 -11.56 3.28 3.55
N GLU A 166 -12.45 3.89 2.75
CA GLU A 166 -12.30 4.06 1.30
C GLU A 166 -11.08 4.93 0.96
N LYS A 167 -10.86 6.03 1.72
CA LYS A 167 -9.63 6.84 1.58
C LYS A 167 -8.36 6.04 1.81
N THR A 168 -8.33 5.27 2.89
CA THR A 168 -7.16 4.47 3.23
C THR A 168 -6.89 3.41 2.16
N ASP A 169 -7.93 2.72 1.70
CA ASP A 169 -7.81 1.73 0.61
C ASP A 169 -7.30 2.37 -0.68
N PHE A 170 -7.77 3.59 -1.01
CA PHE A 170 -7.30 4.33 -2.17
C PHE A 170 -5.81 4.70 -2.06
N ILE A 171 -5.36 5.17 -0.89
CA ILE A 171 -3.95 5.51 -0.65
C ILE A 171 -3.08 4.25 -0.72
N LEU A 172 -3.55 3.11 -0.19
CA LEU A 172 -2.84 1.84 -0.30
C LEU A 172 -2.68 1.39 -1.76
N GLU A 173 -3.68 1.66 -2.59
CA GLU A 173 -3.59 1.39 -4.02
C GLU A 173 -2.58 2.29 -4.72
N GLN A 174 -2.50 3.58 -4.35
CA GLN A 174 -1.45 4.48 -4.80
C GLN A 174 -0.06 3.96 -4.41
N MET A 175 0.12 3.48 -3.17
CA MET A 175 1.38 2.90 -2.71
C MET A 175 1.76 1.65 -3.52
N ARG A 176 0.79 0.76 -3.77
CA ARG A 176 1.00 -0.47 -4.54
C ARG A 176 1.48 -0.18 -5.96
N LEU A 177 0.86 0.79 -6.63
CA LEU A 177 1.26 1.20 -7.97
C LEU A 177 2.63 1.89 -8.00
N CYS A 178 2.97 2.67 -6.97
CA CYS A 178 4.31 3.24 -6.82
C CYS A 178 5.38 2.14 -6.71
N LEU A 179 5.12 1.08 -5.93
CA LEU A 179 6.00 -0.08 -5.85
C LEU A 179 6.15 -0.77 -7.21
N ALA A 180 5.05 -1.02 -7.91
CA ALA A 180 5.05 -1.66 -9.23
C ALA A 180 5.84 -0.83 -10.26
N LYS A 181 5.74 0.51 -10.18
CA LYS A 181 6.51 1.46 -10.99
C LYS A 181 7.96 1.62 -10.52
N ARG A 182 8.30 1.14 -9.31
CA ARG A 182 9.58 1.35 -8.61
C ARG A 182 9.85 2.83 -8.28
N ASP A 183 8.80 3.59 -7.98
CA ASP A 183 8.91 4.99 -7.53
C ASP A 183 8.88 5.02 -5.98
N TYR A 184 10.02 4.72 -5.39
CA TYR A 184 10.17 4.61 -3.93
C TYR A 184 10.07 5.96 -3.22
N ILE A 185 10.46 7.05 -3.89
CA ILE A 185 10.40 8.39 -3.33
C ILE A 185 8.94 8.81 -3.11
N ARG A 186 8.10 8.62 -4.12
CA ARG A 186 6.66 8.92 -4.00
C ARG A 186 5.98 7.99 -3.00
N LEU A 187 6.35 6.71 -2.99
CA LEU A 187 5.81 5.77 -2.02
C LEU A 187 6.05 6.23 -0.59
N ALA A 188 7.27 6.67 -0.25
CA ALA A 188 7.59 7.20 1.06
C ALA A 188 6.70 8.40 1.42
N ILE A 189 6.52 9.34 0.50
CA ILE A 189 5.65 10.51 0.71
C ILE A 189 4.19 10.09 0.96
N ILE A 190 3.68 9.14 0.17
CA ILE A 190 2.29 8.68 0.26
C ILE A 190 2.05 7.91 1.56
N SER A 191 3.01 7.10 2.01
CA SER A 191 2.88 6.33 3.25
C SER A 191 2.60 7.22 4.47
N HIS A 192 3.18 8.42 4.51
CA HIS A 192 2.94 9.40 5.58
C HIS A 192 1.52 10.00 5.59
N LYS A 193 0.73 9.83 4.52
CA LYS A 193 -0.68 10.26 4.50
C LYS A 193 -1.57 9.34 5.35
N ILE A 194 -1.12 8.13 5.65
CA ILE A 194 -1.82 7.17 6.49
C ILE A 194 -1.38 7.34 7.95
N ASN A 195 -2.35 7.57 8.84
CA ASN A 195 -2.06 7.60 10.26
C ASN A 195 -2.14 6.18 10.86
N PRO A 196 -1.02 5.60 11.37
CA PRO A 196 -1.01 4.24 11.92
C PRO A 196 -1.99 4.01 13.09
N LYS A 197 -2.40 5.06 13.79
CA LYS A 197 -3.42 4.96 14.86
C LYS A 197 -4.78 4.49 14.34
N TYR A 198 -5.04 4.65 13.04
CA TYR A 198 -6.26 4.15 12.42
C TYR A 198 -6.34 2.62 12.45
N PHE A 199 -5.20 1.95 12.36
CA PHE A 199 -5.11 0.48 12.36
C PHE A 199 -5.26 -0.16 13.75
N GLN A 200 -5.52 0.63 14.80
CA GLN A 200 -5.83 0.09 16.12
C GLN A 200 -7.29 -0.40 16.23
N ARG A 201 -8.11 -0.16 15.21
CA ARG A 201 -9.51 -0.59 15.14
C ARG A 201 -9.59 -2.00 14.57
N ASP A 202 -10.44 -2.83 15.17
CA ASP A 202 -10.63 -4.24 14.76
C ASP A 202 -11.18 -4.39 13.32
N ASP A 203 -11.89 -3.38 12.81
CA ASP A 203 -12.49 -3.37 11.46
C ASP A 203 -11.49 -3.01 10.34
N THR A 204 -10.21 -2.81 10.67
CA THR A 204 -9.18 -2.35 9.70
C THR A 204 -7.99 -3.28 9.57
N GLU A 205 -8.09 -4.52 10.05
CA GLU A 205 -6.98 -5.48 10.02
C GLU A 205 -6.46 -5.77 8.62
N ASP A 206 -7.34 -5.91 7.64
CA ASP A 206 -7.00 -6.13 6.24
C ASP A 206 -6.18 -4.98 5.65
N LEU A 207 -6.58 -3.73 5.94
CA LEU A 207 -5.85 -2.55 5.50
C LEU A 207 -4.50 -2.43 6.22
N LYS A 208 -4.46 -2.80 7.52
CA LYS A 208 -3.23 -2.83 8.31
C LYS A 208 -2.21 -3.81 7.72
N LEU A 209 -2.63 -5.04 7.44
CA LEU A 209 -1.75 -6.06 6.86
C LEU A 209 -1.20 -5.61 5.52
N ARG A 210 -2.07 -5.13 4.62
CA ARG A 210 -1.69 -4.62 3.31
C ARG A 210 -0.72 -3.44 3.41
N PHE A 211 -0.95 -2.51 4.35
CA PHE A 211 -0.04 -1.38 4.57
C PHE A 211 1.37 -1.84 4.94
N TYR A 212 1.47 -2.71 5.96
CA TYR A 212 2.79 -3.15 6.42
C TYR A 212 3.49 -4.08 5.42
N GLU A 213 2.76 -4.87 4.62
CA GLU A 213 3.33 -5.63 3.52
C GLU A 213 3.97 -4.73 2.44
N LEU A 214 3.32 -3.61 2.11
CA LEU A 214 3.87 -2.62 1.18
C LEU A 214 5.10 -1.90 1.77
N MET A 215 5.06 -1.55 3.06
CA MET A 215 6.19 -0.93 3.75
C MET A 215 7.38 -1.87 3.89
N ILE A 216 7.16 -3.15 4.12
CA ILE A 216 8.21 -4.17 4.13
C ILE A 216 8.94 -4.22 2.79
N GLN A 217 8.22 -4.21 1.66
CA GLN A 217 8.84 -4.20 0.34
C GLN A 217 9.66 -2.93 0.09
N TYR A 218 9.17 -1.78 0.56
CA TYR A 218 9.89 -0.52 0.51
C TYR A 218 11.19 -0.56 1.33
N ASP A 219 11.11 -0.95 2.60
CA ASP A 219 12.26 -0.95 3.50
C ASP A 219 13.28 -2.06 3.15
N LEU A 220 12.84 -3.16 2.53
CA LEU A 220 13.75 -4.15 1.95
C LEU A 220 14.58 -3.57 0.80
N HIS A 221 13.97 -2.74 -0.04
CA HIS A 221 14.71 -2.06 -1.10
C HIS A 221 15.72 -1.04 -0.53
N GLU A 222 15.33 -0.30 0.51
CA GLU A 222 16.23 0.66 1.18
C GLU A 222 17.30 -0.02 2.06
N GLY A 223 17.17 -1.33 2.34
CA GLY A 223 18.07 -2.06 3.23
C GLY A 223 17.85 -1.77 4.72
N ASN A 224 16.73 -1.20 5.11
CA ASN A 224 16.37 -0.81 6.47
C ASN A 224 15.80 -1.99 7.28
N TYR A 225 16.62 -2.99 7.55
CA TYR A 225 16.17 -4.24 8.20
C TYR A 225 15.51 -4.04 9.57
N LEU A 226 15.87 -3.00 10.32
CA LEU A 226 15.24 -2.70 11.61
C LEU A 226 13.76 -2.30 11.41
N GLU A 227 13.48 -1.44 10.44
CA GLU A 227 12.09 -1.06 10.12
C GLU A 227 11.30 -2.24 9.58
N VAL A 228 11.91 -3.07 8.72
CA VAL A 228 11.28 -4.33 8.26
C VAL A 228 10.85 -5.20 9.45
N SER A 229 11.74 -5.37 10.45
CA SER A 229 11.40 -6.12 11.67
C SER A 229 10.27 -5.47 12.45
N ARG A 230 10.22 -4.12 12.55
CA ARG A 230 9.12 -3.37 13.18
C ARG A 230 7.79 -3.58 12.46
N HIS A 231 7.80 -3.57 11.14
CA HIS A 231 6.60 -3.82 10.35
C HIS A 231 6.09 -5.24 10.51
N TYR A 232 6.97 -6.24 10.49
CA TYR A 232 6.57 -7.63 10.83
C TYR A 232 6.01 -7.74 12.24
N ASN A 233 6.55 -7.00 13.21
CA ASN A 233 6.01 -6.98 14.57
C ASN A 233 4.59 -6.39 14.62
N GLN A 234 4.29 -5.37 13.80
CA GLN A 234 2.91 -4.86 13.67
C GLN A 234 1.97 -5.88 13.04
N ILE A 235 2.45 -6.68 12.08
CA ILE A 235 1.70 -7.80 11.49
C ILE A 235 1.47 -8.87 12.56
N TYR A 236 2.50 -9.24 13.33
CA TYR A 236 2.43 -10.25 14.38
C TYR A 236 1.40 -9.93 15.47
N THR A 237 1.28 -8.66 15.86
CA THR A 237 0.30 -8.19 16.86
C THR A 237 -1.13 -8.15 16.36
N THR A 238 -1.40 -8.44 15.08
CA THR A 238 -2.76 -8.47 14.53
C THR A 238 -3.45 -9.77 14.92
N LYS A 239 -4.71 -9.71 15.36
CA LYS A 239 -5.45 -10.87 15.89
C LYS A 239 -5.53 -12.01 14.89
N SER A 240 -5.84 -11.70 13.62
CA SER A 240 -5.90 -12.70 12.53
C SER A 240 -4.59 -13.45 12.27
N ILE A 241 -3.46 -12.92 12.72
CA ILE A 241 -2.14 -13.55 12.62
C ILE A 241 -1.76 -14.21 13.93
N SER A 242 -1.91 -13.53 15.07
CA SER A 242 -1.48 -14.02 16.39
C SER A 242 -2.26 -15.24 16.84
N GLU A 243 -3.51 -15.38 16.44
CA GLU A 243 -4.38 -16.52 16.76
C GLU A 243 -4.25 -17.68 15.76
N ASP A 244 -3.66 -17.47 14.59
CA ASP A 244 -3.48 -18.49 13.56
C ASP A 244 -2.14 -19.22 13.74
N ALA A 245 -2.22 -20.48 14.22
CA ALA A 245 -1.06 -21.33 14.47
C ALA A 245 -0.20 -21.60 13.22
N ALA A 246 -0.74 -21.44 12.02
CA ALA A 246 0.00 -21.62 10.76
C ALA A 246 0.77 -20.37 10.35
N LYS A 247 0.33 -19.18 10.75
CA LYS A 247 0.89 -17.90 10.26
C LYS A 247 1.90 -17.28 11.22
N TRP A 248 1.58 -17.23 12.54
CA TRP A 248 2.43 -16.54 13.49
C TRP A 248 3.89 -17.03 13.52
N PRO A 249 4.20 -18.36 13.32
CA PRO A 249 5.59 -18.82 13.42
C PRO A 249 6.50 -18.22 12.36
N GLY A 250 6.01 -18.16 11.10
CA GLY A 250 6.75 -17.55 10.00
C GLY A 250 6.95 -16.04 10.20
N VAL A 251 5.93 -15.34 10.71
CA VAL A 251 6.04 -13.90 10.97
C VAL A 251 7.02 -13.63 12.10
N LEU A 252 6.96 -14.38 13.21
CA LEU A 252 7.89 -14.24 14.34
C LEU A 252 9.33 -14.59 13.94
N GLN A 253 9.51 -15.61 13.10
CA GLN A 253 10.81 -15.94 12.52
C GLN A 253 11.35 -14.77 11.70
N ASN A 254 10.55 -14.17 10.84
CA ASN A 254 10.97 -13.02 10.02
C ASN A 254 11.34 -11.81 10.88
N ILE A 255 10.59 -11.51 11.95
CA ILE A 255 10.95 -10.48 12.93
C ILE A 255 12.38 -10.68 13.41
N LEU A 256 12.69 -11.88 13.87
CA LEU A 256 14.02 -12.18 14.41
C LEU A 256 15.11 -12.12 13.35
N LEU A 257 14.87 -12.73 12.17
CA LEU A 257 15.88 -12.78 11.12
C LEU A 257 16.25 -11.37 10.61
N TYR A 258 15.28 -10.49 10.38
CA TYR A 258 15.57 -9.11 9.99
C TYR A 258 16.18 -8.29 11.13
N LEU A 259 15.83 -8.59 12.37
CA LEU A 259 16.39 -7.92 13.54
C LEU A 259 17.89 -8.23 13.72
N VAL A 260 18.31 -9.47 13.47
CA VAL A 260 19.74 -9.83 13.53
C VAL A 260 20.51 -9.37 12.29
N LEU A 261 19.86 -9.09 11.17
CA LEU A 261 20.46 -8.47 9.99
C LEU A 261 20.73 -6.98 10.18
N SER A 262 19.97 -6.30 11.05
CA SER A 262 20.16 -4.88 11.28
C SER A 262 21.47 -4.58 12.02
N PRO A 263 22.10 -3.42 11.77
CA PRO A 263 23.26 -2.98 12.53
C PRO A 263 22.95 -2.94 14.03
N PHE A 264 23.97 -3.22 14.85
CA PHE A 264 23.82 -3.11 16.28
C PHE A 264 23.67 -1.66 16.72
N ASP A 265 22.57 -1.34 17.37
CA ASP A 265 22.33 -0.13 18.11
C ASP A 265 21.51 -0.41 19.37
N ASN A 266 21.19 0.62 20.14
CA ASN A 266 20.40 0.49 21.37
C ASN A 266 18.96 0.03 21.07
N GLU A 267 18.38 0.50 19.98
CA GLU A 267 17.00 0.15 19.57
C GLU A 267 16.94 -1.29 19.11
N GLN A 268 17.87 -1.73 18.27
CA GLN A 268 18.00 -3.11 17.84
C GLN A 268 18.16 -4.05 19.04
N SER A 269 19.05 -3.71 19.97
CA SER A 269 19.30 -4.49 21.18
C SER A 269 18.06 -4.59 22.06
N ASP A 270 17.36 -3.49 22.31
CA ASP A 270 16.14 -3.48 23.12
C ASP A 270 15.03 -4.34 22.46
N MET A 271 14.87 -4.21 21.15
CA MET A 271 13.88 -4.99 20.41
C MET A 271 14.24 -6.48 20.42
N LEU A 272 15.53 -6.84 20.28
CA LEU A 272 15.98 -8.22 20.34
C LEU A 272 15.69 -8.86 21.71
N HIS A 273 15.92 -8.13 22.80
CA HIS A 273 15.61 -8.59 24.15
C HIS A 273 14.09 -8.71 24.38
N ARG A 274 13.26 -7.86 23.75
CA ARG A 274 11.80 -8.00 23.81
C ARG A 274 11.32 -9.25 23.08
N VAL A 275 11.82 -9.47 21.87
CA VAL A 275 11.48 -10.67 21.07
C VAL A 275 11.93 -11.94 21.80
N GLN A 276 13.10 -11.93 22.43
CA GLN A 276 13.60 -13.08 23.21
C GLN A 276 12.70 -13.45 24.41
N ARG A 277 11.95 -12.49 24.95
CA ARG A 277 11.00 -12.72 26.06
C ARG A 277 9.63 -13.20 25.57
N ASP A 278 9.40 -13.26 24.28
CA ASP A 278 8.12 -13.75 23.73
C ASP A 278 8.01 -15.26 23.97
N HIS A 279 6.95 -15.68 24.65
CA HIS A 279 6.68 -17.08 24.94
C HIS A 279 6.57 -17.95 23.68
N ASN A 280 6.09 -17.38 22.58
CA ASN A 280 5.98 -18.12 21.32
C ASN A 280 7.34 -18.39 20.67
N LEU A 281 8.37 -17.59 20.97
CA LEU A 281 9.71 -17.82 20.45
C LEU A 281 10.31 -19.13 20.97
N GLU A 282 9.97 -19.55 22.19
CA GLU A 282 10.43 -20.82 22.78
C GLU A 282 10.02 -22.04 21.96
N LYS A 283 8.91 -21.93 21.21
CA LYS A 283 8.43 -22.98 20.30
C LYS A 283 9.28 -23.09 19.02
N LEU A 284 10.09 -22.07 18.72
CA LEU A 284 10.97 -21.99 17.56
C LEU A 284 12.43 -22.16 18.00
N GLU A 285 12.85 -23.41 18.20
CA GLU A 285 14.15 -23.76 18.83
C GLU A 285 15.35 -23.08 18.14
N LEU A 286 15.42 -23.12 16.80
CA LEU A 286 16.50 -22.48 16.04
C LEU A 286 16.52 -20.96 16.21
N CYS A 287 15.35 -20.34 16.23
CA CYS A 287 15.22 -18.89 16.44
C CYS A 287 15.65 -18.50 17.86
N THR A 288 15.24 -19.28 18.85
CA THR A 288 15.63 -19.07 20.25
C THR A 288 17.14 -19.17 20.43
N ARG A 289 17.79 -20.15 19.82
CA ARG A 289 19.24 -20.31 19.84
C ARG A 289 19.95 -19.14 19.14
N LEU A 290 19.44 -18.69 17.99
CA LEU A 290 20.01 -17.55 17.27
C LEU A 290 19.90 -16.27 18.11
N ALA A 291 18.72 -15.96 18.66
CA ALA A 291 18.52 -14.81 19.52
C ALA A 291 19.47 -14.82 20.72
N LYS A 292 19.64 -15.98 21.37
CA LYS A 292 20.56 -16.15 22.47
C LYS A 292 22.02 -15.92 22.08
N GLY A 293 22.44 -16.36 20.89
CA GLY A 293 23.78 -16.14 20.35
C GLY A 293 24.13 -14.67 20.20
N PHE A 294 23.16 -13.80 19.87
CA PHE A 294 23.38 -12.35 19.73
C PHE A 294 23.17 -11.56 21.02
N THR A 295 22.50 -12.12 22.03
CA THR A 295 22.28 -11.46 23.32
C THR A 295 23.32 -11.86 24.39
N THR A 296 23.91 -13.04 24.29
CA THR A 296 25.01 -13.45 25.18
C THR A 296 26.34 -12.92 24.68
N MET A 297 27.20 -12.51 25.61
CA MET A 297 28.55 -12.03 25.29
C MET A 297 29.52 -13.21 25.15
N GLU A 298 29.24 -14.08 24.18
CA GLU A 298 30.05 -15.26 23.83
C GLU A 298 30.41 -15.24 22.36
N LEU A 299 31.58 -15.76 22.03
CA LEU A 299 32.05 -15.84 20.65
C LEU A 299 31.26 -16.90 19.88
N THR A 300 30.75 -16.51 18.73
CA THR A 300 30.02 -17.38 17.81
C THR A 300 30.81 -17.53 16.52
N ARG A 301 31.31 -18.74 16.21
CA ARG A 301 32.07 -18.97 14.99
C ARG A 301 31.17 -19.13 13.78
N TRP A 302 31.51 -18.48 12.68
CA TRP A 302 30.71 -18.50 11.47
C TRP A 302 30.48 -19.93 10.90
N PRO A 303 31.49 -20.85 10.82
CA PRO A 303 31.24 -22.20 10.34
C PRO A 303 30.22 -22.99 11.17
N ALA A 304 30.13 -22.71 12.49
CA ALA A 304 29.11 -23.29 13.35
C ALA A 304 27.72 -22.72 13.05
N VAL A 305 27.61 -21.42 12.81
CA VAL A 305 26.36 -20.78 12.39
C VAL A 305 25.88 -21.38 11.07
N GLU A 306 26.77 -21.49 10.09
CA GLU A 306 26.44 -22.05 8.78
C GLU A 306 25.98 -23.50 8.85
N SER A 307 26.65 -24.34 9.64
CA SER A 307 26.29 -25.76 9.78
C SER A 307 24.96 -25.97 10.50
N VAL A 308 24.65 -25.16 11.52
CA VAL A 308 23.43 -25.30 12.34
C VAL A 308 22.22 -24.64 11.67
N TYR A 309 22.38 -23.44 11.18
CA TYR A 309 21.23 -22.64 10.69
C TYR A 309 21.07 -22.68 9.15
N GLY A 310 22.15 -22.92 8.39
CA GLY A 310 22.13 -22.93 6.94
C GLY A 310 21.08 -23.87 6.35
N PRO A 311 20.97 -25.14 6.79
CA PRO A 311 20.03 -26.11 6.22
C PRO A 311 18.56 -25.68 6.29
N GLU A 312 18.17 -24.92 7.33
CA GLU A 312 16.78 -24.47 7.51
C GLU A 312 16.55 -23.02 7.08
N PHE A 313 17.43 -22.10 7.46
CA PHE A 313 17.19 -20.69 7.16
C PHE A 313 17.37 -20.35 5.67
N ARG A 314 18.21 -21.07 4.95
CA ARG A 314 18.33 -20.90 3.48
C ARG A 314 17.11 -21.39 2.69
N LYS A 315 16.16 -22.07 3.32
CA LYS A 315 14.86 -22.40 2.73
C LYS A 315 13.84 -21.26 2.86
N THR A 316 14.10 -20.32 3.77
CA THR A 316 13.23 -19.16 3.97
C THR A 316 13.43 -18.12 2.87
N ASP A 317 12.41 -17.31 2.59
CA ASP A 317 12.51 -16.21 1.63
C ASP A 317 13.57 -15.16 2.04
N VAL A 318 13.85 -15.04 3.34
CA VAL A 318 14.86 -14.10 3.87
C VAL A 318 16.26 -14.44 3.38
N PHE A 319 16.64 -15.73 3.42
CA PHE A 319 17.99 -16.19 3.08
C PHE A 319 18.00 -17.17 1.90
N SER A 320 17.02 -17.10 1.03
CA SER A 320 16.94 -18.01 -0.12
C SER A 320 18.23 -17.99 -0.94
N ALA A 321 18.81 -19.17 -1.15
CA ALA A 321 19.97 -19.31 -1.99
C ALA A 321 19.65 -19.17 -3.51
N GLN A 322 18.36 -19.13 -3.84
CA GLN A 322 17.90 -19.02 -5.23
C GLN A 322 17.76 -17.54 -5.68
N THR A 323 17.84 -16.60 -4.74
CA THR A 323 17.73 -15.17 -5.02
C THR A 323 19.03 -14.45 -4.65
N ASP A 324 19.44 -13.50 -5.47
CA ASP A 324 20.64 -12.67 -5.21
C ASP A 324 20.50 -11.91 -3.88
N ASP A 325 19.31 -11.41 -3.59
CA ASP A 325 19.01 -10.71 -2.34
C ASP A 325 19.12 -11.62 -1.12
N GLY A 326 18.64 -12.86 -1.21
CA GLY A 326 18.76 -13.84 -0.15
C GLY A 326 20.21 -14.25 0.12
N ALA A 327 21.00 -14.42 -0.92
CA ALA A 327 22.44 -14.68 -0.82
C ALA A 327 23.18 -13.48 -0.20
N ALA A 328 22.86 -12.25 -0.62
CA ALA A 328 23.43 -11.03 -0.05
C ALA A 328 23.10 -10.89 1.43
N ARG A 329 21.83 -11.14 1.83
CA ARG A 329 21.42 -11.11 3.24
C ARG A 329 22.12 -12.18 4.08
N TRP A 330 22.42 -13.36 3.51
CA TRP A 330 23.21 -14.38 4.19
C TRP A 330 24.64 -13.91 4.49
N MET A 331 25.26 -13.21 3.54
CA MET A 331 26.57 -12.58 3.76
C MET A 331 26.49 -11.44 4.79
N THR A 332 25.42 -10.66 4.77
CA THR A 332 25.17 -9.65 5.81
C THR A 332 25.05 -10.29 7.19
N LEU A 333 24.39 -11.44 7.33
CA LEU A 333 24.34 -12.18 8.61
C LEU A 333 25.74 -12.57 9.10
N ARG A 334 26.62 -13.02 8.18
CA ARG A 334 28.03 -13.27 8.51
C ARG A 334 28.71 -12.03 9.08
N ASP A 335 28.55 -10.91 8.43
CA ASP A 335 29.11 -9.63 8.89
C ASP A 335 28.58 -9.25 10.28
N ARG A 336 27.28 -9.45 10.57
CA ARG A 336 26.70 -9.22 11.90
C ARG A 336 27.28 -10.14 12.96
N VAL A 337 27.54 -11.40 12.63
CA VAL A 337 28.23 -12.35 13.57
C VAL A 337 29.66 -11.87 13.87
N ILE A 338 30.40 -11.41 12.86
CA ILE A 338 31.76 -10.86 13.04
C ILE A 338 31.72 -9.62 13.92
N GLU A 339 30.81 -8.70 13.65
CA GLU A 339 30.65 -7.47 14.46
C GLU A 339 30.26 -7.79 15.92
N HIS A 340 29.41 -8.80 16.13
CA HIS A 340 29.11 -9.30 17.47
C HIS A 340 30.36 -9.82 18.16
N ASN A 341 31.15 -10.65 17.50
CA ASN A 341 32.38 -11.20 18.04
C ASN A 341 33.40 -10.09 18.37
N ILE A 342 33.53 -9.08 17.54
CA ILE A 342 34.38 -7.91 17.80
C ILE A 342 33.94 -7.20 19.09
N ARG A 343 32.65 -7.00 19.30
CA ARG A 343 32.12 -6.41 20.54
C ARG A 343 32.41 -7.27 21.77
N VAL A 344 32.28 -8.58 21.63
CA VAL A 344 32.65 -9.53 22.71
C VAL A 344 34.13 -9.42 23.02
N ILE A 345 34.99 -9.42 22.02
CA ILE A 345 36.45 -9.28 22.21
C ILE A 345 36.77 -7.94 22.88
N ALA A 346 36.19 -6.84 22.38
CA ALA A 346 36.43 -5.50 22.98
C ALA A 346 35.99 -5.41 24.45
N LYS A 347 35.04 -6.22 24.89
CA LYS A 347 34.60 -6.29 26.28
C LYS A 347 35.61 -7.01 27.19
N TYR A 348 36.29 -8.05 26.67
CA TYR A 348 37.14 -8.91 27.50
C TYR A 348 38.65 -8.67 27.32
N TYR A 349 39.06 -8.10 26.20
CA TYR A 349 40.49 -7.83 25.91
C TYR A 349 40.79 -6.34 25.97
N THR A 350 41.79 -5.99 26.77
CA THR A 350 42.36 -4.62 26.77
C THR A 350 43.40 -4.43 25.67
N ARG A 351 44.02 -5.55 25.24
CA ARG A 351 44.99 -5.58 24.13
C ARG A 351 44.91 -6.96 23.46
N ALA A 352 44.85 -6.99 22.13
CA ALA A 352 44.89 -8.22 21.35
C ALA A 352 45.83 -8.03 20.14
N THR A 353 46.57 -9.05 19.75
CA THR A 353 47.34 -9.04 18.52
C THR A 353 46.46 -9.30 17.33
N ILE A 354 46.82 -8.79 16.16
CA ILE A 354 46.09 -9.02 14.90
C ILE A 354 46.03 -10.52 14.62
N THR A 355 47.13 -11.26 14.85
CA THR A 355 47.14 -12.72 14.70
C THR A 355 46.10 -13.40 15.59
N ARG A 356 45.96 -12.94 16.86
CA ARG A 356 44.92 -13.51 17.75
C ARG A 356 43.49 -13.18 17.29
N LEU A 357 43.30 -11.98 16.74
CA LEU A 357 42.02 -11.59 16.18
C LEU A 357 41.63 -12.42 14.93
N THR A 358 42.61 -12.72 14.06
CA THR A 358 42.37 -13.58 12.90
C THR A 358 41.93 -14.99 13.31
N GLU A 359 42.53 -15.55 14.38
CA GLU A 359 42.13 -16.84 14.94
C GLU A 359 40.72 -16.83 15.56
N LEU A 360 40.38 -15.75 16.28
CA LEU A 360 39.10 -15.64 16.99
C LEU A 360 37.94 -15.35 16.05
N LEU A 361 38.20 -14.61 14.97
CA LEU A 361 37.17 -14.18 14.01
C LEU A 361 37.06 -15.09 12.78
N ASP A 362 38.00 -16.04 12.59
CA ASP A 362 38.14 -16.87 11.40
C ASP A 362 38.25 -16.02 10.11
N LEU A 363 39.10 -14.94 10.15
CA LEU A 363 39.28 -13.99 9.07
C LEU A 363 40.75 -13.80 8.69
N GLY A 364 41.00 -13.26 7.47
CA GLY A 364 42.32 -12.74 7.10
C GLY A 364 42.67 -11.43 7.83
N ALA A 365 43.97 -11.10 7.89
CA ALA A 365 44.46 -9.91 8.61
C ALA A 365 43.84 -8.60 8.03
N ASP A 366 43.78 -8.49 6.70
CA ASP A 366 43.25 -7.31 6.01
C ASP A 366 41.74 -7.15 6.30
N ASP A 367 40.98 -8.26 6.32
CA ASP A 367 39.56 -8.26 6.66
C ASP A 367 39.33 -7.83 8.13
N VAL A 368 40.17 -8.33 9.06
CA VAL A 368 40.10 -7.95 10.48
C VAL A 368 40.28 -6.45 10.63
N GLU A 369 41.32 -5.85 9.99
CA GLU A 369 41.53 -4.39 10.03
C GLU A 369 40.35 -3.63 9.43
N ALA A 370 39.77 -4.11 8.31
CA ALA A 370 38.63 -3.48 7.68
C ALA A 370 37.37 -3.51 8.59
N PHE A 371 37.08 -4.63 9.25
CA PHE A 371 35.99 -4.74 10.20
C PHE A 371 36.19 -3.88 11.46
N LEU A 372 37.41 -3.87 12.01
CA LEU A 372 37.75 -3.01 13.15
C LEU A 372 37.56 -1.53 12.80
N SER A 373 38.09 -1.09 11.64
CA SER A 373 37.92 0.27 11.17
C SER A 373 36.44 0.67 11.07
N ARG A 374 35.61 -0.17 10.47
CA ARG A 374 34.16 0.04 10.38
C ARG A 374 33.49 0.15 11.75
N ALA A 375 33.84 -0.74 12.66
CA ALA A 375 33.29 -0.75 14.02
C ALA A 375 33.69 0.49 14.84
N VAL A 376 34.89 0.99 14.66
CA VAL A 376 35.34 2.24 15.30
C VAL A 376 34.68 3.46 14.70
N VAL A 377 34.57 3.53 13.37
CA VAL A 377 33.88 4.63 12.67
C VAL A 377 32.39 4.68 13.06
N ALA A 378 31.74 3.52 13.16
CA ALA A 378 30.36 3.41 13.62
C ALA A 378 30.16 3.69 15.12
N GLY A 379 31.24 3.89 15.88
CA GLY A 379 31.18 4.12 17.34
C GLY A 379 30.78 2.88 18.16
N THR A 380 30.76 1.70 17.55
CA THR A 380 30.37 0.44 18.21
C THR A 380 31.43 -0.03 19.21
N ILE A 381 32.71 0.25 18.93
CA ILE A 381 33.83 -0.03 19.80
C ILE A 381 34.81 1.17 19.81
N TYR A 382 35.63 1.23 20.83
CA TYR A 382 36.81 2.12 20.88
C TYR A 382 38.06 1.25 20.77
N ALA A 383 38.88 1.47 19.75
CA ALA A 383 40.13 0.76 19.53
C ALA A 383 41.20 1.65 18.88
N ARG A 384 42.45 1.34 19.12
CA ARG A 384 43.63 1.89 18.43
C ARG A 384 44.42 0.72 17.84
N VAL A 385 44.84 0.84 16.59
CA VAL A 385 45.68 -0.15 15.93
C VAL A 385 47.14 0.32 15.94
N ASP A 386 48.00 -0.46 16.54
CA ASP A 386 49.48 -0.26 16.51
C ASP A 386 50.07 -1.27 15.50
N ARG A 387 50.16 -0.87 14.23
CA ARG A 387 50.68 -1.73 13.17
C ARG A 387 52.12 -2.17 13.35
N PRO A 388 53.06 -1.31 13.81
CA PRO A 388 54.42 -1.74 14.12
C PRO A 388 54.49 -2.82 15.20
N ALA A 389 53.63 -2.77 16.21
CA ALA A 389 53.56 -3.77 17.28
C ALA A 389 52.68 -4.97 16.93
N GLY A 390 51.97 -4.97 15.79
CA GLY A 390 51.07 -6.02 15.40
C GLY A 390 49.85 -6.20 16.32
N ALA A 391 49.40 -5.10 16.96
CA ALA A 391 48.38 -5.14 18.00
C ALA A 391 47.33 -4.03 17.83
#